data_b56608d724b451c48fe7288aeead9f50
#
_entry.id   b56608d724b451c48fe7288aeead9f50
#
_cell.length_a   1.000
_cell.length_b   1.000
_cell.length_c   1.000
_cell.angle_alpha   90.00
_cell.angle_beta   90.00
_cell.angle_gamma   90.00
#
_symmetry.space_group_name_H-M   'P 1'
#
loop_
_entity.id
_entity.type
_entity.pdbx_description
1 polymer ?
#
loop_
_entity_poly.entity_id
_entity_poly.type
_entity_poly.pdbx_seq_one_letter_code
_entity_poly.pdbx_strand_id
1 'polypeptide(L)'
;MKNPITVPPPREVTPDGFKVYCAYDEIVETDSLKPNPRNPNRHPEAQVKMLAHIIAEQGWRAPITVSRRSGYIVRGHARRLASYEAGSRYAPIEWQDYDNDS
;
A
#
# COMPACT_ATOMS: atom_id res chain seq x y z
N MET A 1 -21.33 -25.99 -16.37
CA MET A 1 -20.99 -24.87 -16.08
C MET A 1 -19.65 -24.73 -15.82
N LYS A 2 -19.16 -23.97 -15.99
CA LYS A 2 -17.97 -23.78 -15.72
C LYS A 2 -17.74 -23.12 -14.64
N ASN A 3 -16.80 -23.36 -14.11
CA ASN A 3 -16.60 -22.71 -12.93
C ASN A 3 -16.25 -21.33 -13.15
N PRO A 4 -16.81 -20.40 -12.42
CA PRO A 4 -16.36 -19.06 -12.46
C PRO A 4 -14.93 -18.98 -12.00
N ILE A 5 -14.23 -18.00 -12.46
CA ILE A 5 -12.91 -17.74 -11.94
C ILE A 5 -13.02 -17.45 -10.47
N THR A 6 -12.32 -18.24 -9.68
CA THR A 6 -12.37 -18.11 -8.25
C THR A 6 -11.27 -17.15 -7.80
N VAL A 7 -11.65 -16.11 -7.13
CA VAL A 7 -10.69 -15.19 -6.55
C VAL A 7 -10.13 -15.86 -5.30
N PRO A 8 -8.81 -16.01 -5.18
CA PRO A 8 -8.26 -16.64 -3.98
C PRO A 8 -8.56 -15.76 -2.78
N PRO A 9 -8.61 -16.36 -1.59
CA PRO A 9 -8.86 -15.55 -0.40
C PRO A 9 -7.69 -14.60 -0.16
N PRO A 10 -7.93 -13.47 0.47
CA PRO A 10 -6.84 -12.55 0.80
C PRO A 10 -5.90 -13.18 1.82
N ARG A 11 -4.65 -12.75 1.81
CA ARG A 11 -3.69 -13.18 2.81
C ARG A 11 -4.08 -12.67 4.19
N GLU A 12 -4.69 -11.50 4.21
CA GLU A 12 -5.07 -10.87 5.46
C GLU A 12 -6.13 -9.82 5.17
N VAL A 13 -6.81 -9.39 6.22
CA VAL A 13 -7.75 -8.27 6.13
C VAL A 13 -7.30 -7.28 7.18
N THR A 14 -7.21 -6.01 6.81
CA THR A 14 -6.80 -4.97 7.76
C THR A 14 -7.88 -4.81 8.83
N PRO A 15 -7.53 -4.19 9.98
CA PRO A 15 -8.52 -3.99 11.03
C PRO A 15 -9.75 -3.22 10.57
N ASP A 16 -9.62 -2.37 9.57
CA ASP A 16 -10.75 -1.61 9.04
C ASP A 16 -11.37 -2.26 7.80
N GLY A 17 -11.04 -3.52 7.53
CA GLY A 17 -11.81 -4.31 6.57
C GLY A 17 -11.28 -4.35 5.14
N PHE A 18 -10.09 -3.81 4.88
CA PHE A 18 -9.54 -3.86 3.54
C PHE A 18 -8.76 -5.15 3.33
N LYS A 19 -8.97 -5.78 2.18
CA LYS A 19 -8.33 -7.05 1.89
C LYS A 19 -6.90 -6.83 1.43
N VAL A 20 -6.01 -7.74 1.80
CA VAL A 20 -4.59 -7.66 1.43
C VAL A 20 -4.24 -8.93 0.66
N TYR A 21 -3.86 -8.76 -0.60
CA TYR A 21 -3.52 -9.88 -1.47
C TYR A 21 -2.03 -9.99 -1.75
N CYS A 22 -1.26 -8.98 -1.37
CA CYS A 22 0.18 -8.99 -1.62
C CYS A 22 0.93 -9.58 -0.45
N ALA A 23 2.17 -9.98 -0.69
CA ALA A 23 3.07 -10.33 0.40
C ALA A 23 3.40 -9.07 1.17
N TYR A 24 3.61 -9.20 2.47
CA TYR A 24 3.89 -8.07 3.33
C TYR A 24 4.61 -8.58 4.59
N ASP A 25 5.24 -7.65 5.30
CA ASP A 25 5.88 -7.97 6.57
C ASP A 25 5.02 -7.55 7.75
N GLU A 26 4.35 -6.41 7.63
CA GLU A 26 3.49 -5.89 8.70
C GLU A 26 2.33 -5.12 8.12
N ILE A 27 1.26 -5.04 8.88
CA ILE A 27 0.17 -4.12 8.59
C ILE A 27 0.23 -3.03 9.64
N VAL A 28 0.36 -1.79 9.21
CA VAL A 28 0.54 -0.65 10.10
C VAL A 28 -0.48 0.41 9.79
N GLU A 29 -0.67 1.34 10.73
CA GLU A 29 -1.50 2.51 10.45
C GLU A 29 -0.85 3.36 9.40
N THR A 30 -1.63 3.78 8.42
CA THR A 30 -1.10 4.61 7.34
C THR A 30 -0.47 5.89 7.88
N ASP A 31 -1.06 6.46 8.94
CA ASP A 31 -0.54 7.68 9.52
C ASP A 31 0.82 7.52 10.16
N SER A 32 1.23 6.29 10.46
CA SER A 32 2.56 6.06 11.03
C SER A 32 3.66 6.10 9.98
N LEU A 33 3.29 6.09 8.71
CA LEU A 33 4.26 6.07 7.62
C LEU A 33 4.79 7.48 7.35
N LYS A 34 6.10 7.56 7.11
CA LYS A 34 6.75 8.85 6.91
C LYS A 34 7.22 8.96 5.48
N PRO A 35 6.70 9.92 4.73
CA PRO A 35 7.20 10.11 3.36
C PRO A 35 8.64 10.60 3.41
N ASN A 36 9.41 10.19 2.41
CA ASN A 36 10.81 10.56 2.34
C ASN A 36 10.92 12.03 1.96
N PRO A 37 11.52 12.86 2.81
CA PRO A 37 11.60 14.30 2.51
C PRO A 37 12.50 14.62 1.34
N ARG A 38 13.36 13.70 0.94
CA ARG A 38 14.23 13.90 -0.21
C ARG A 38 13.59 13.47 -1.51
N ASN A 39 12.37 12.99 -1.45
CA ASN A 39 11.68 12.51 -2.63
C ASN A 39 10.46 13.38 -2.87
N PRO A 40 10.63 14.52 -3.52
CA PRO A 40 9.51 15.45 -3.72
C PRO A 40 8.60 15.02 -4.86
N ASN A 41 8.57 13.76 -5.19
CA ASN A 41 7.78 13.28 -6.30
C ASN A 41 6.34 13.67 -6.14
N ARG A 42 5.81 14.25 -7.19
CA ARG A 42 4.41 14.56 -7.26
C ARG A 42 3.75 13.47 -8.06
N HIS A 43 2.65 13.00 -7.55
CA HIS A 43 1.90 11.97 -8.24
C HIS A 43 0.66 12.60 -8.82
N PRO A 44 0.39 12.38 -10.11
CA PRO A 44 -0.84 12.93 -10.70
C PRO A 44 -2.05 12.49 -9.93
N GLU A 45 -2.98 13.39 -9.76
CA GLU A 45 -4.19 13.11 -9.02
C GLU A 45 -4.93 11.90 -9.62
N ALA A 46 -4.93 11.80 -10.94
CA ALA A 46 -5.59 10.69 -11.61
C ALA A 46 -4.96 9.35 -11.21
N GLN A 47 -3.63 9.33 -11.05
CA GLN A 47 -2.94 8.10 -10.63
C GLN A 47 -3.34 7.72 -9.21
N VAL A 48 -3.36 8.69 -8.32
CA VAL A 48 -3.74 8.44 -6.93
C VAL A 48 -5.18 7.94 -6.86
N LYS A 49 -6.07 8.56 -7.61
CA LYS A 49 -7.47 8.12 -7.61
C LYS A 49 -7.65 6.73 -8.18
N MET A 50 -6.87 6.39 -9.21
CA MET A 50 -6.93 5.05 -9.76
C MET A 50 -6.47 4.01 -8.73
N LEU A 51 -5.37 4.29 -8.05
CA LEU A 51 -4.88 3.39 -7.00
C LEU A 51 -5.88 3.29 -5.86
N ALA A 52 -6.51 4.41 -5.50
CA ALA A 52 -7.51 4.41 -4.44
C ALA A 52 -8.70 3.54 -4.82
N HIS A 53 -9.13 3.62 -6.06
CA HIS A 53 -10.22 2.81 -6.54
C HIS A 53 -9.86 1.32 -6.45
N ILE A 54 -8.65 0.96 -6.85
CA ILE A 54 -8.20 -0.42 -6.77
C ILE A 54 -8.19 -0.90 -5.33
N ILE A 55 -7.65 -0.08 -4.41
CA ILE A 55 -7.61 -0.46 -3.00
C ILE A 55 -9.02 -0.65 -2.45
N ALA A 56 -9.93 0.24 -2.80
CA ALA A 56 -11.30 0.18 -2.30
C ALA A 56 -12.07 -1.01 -2.86
N GLU A 57 -11.90 -1.29 -4.15
CA GLU A 57 -12.70 -2.31 -4.80
C GLU A 57 -12.06 -3.69 -4.77
N GLN A 58 -10.74 -3.75 -4.83
CA GLN A 58 -10.05 -5.01 -4.97
C GLN A 58 -9.14 -5.32 -3.79
N GLY A 59 -8.81 -4.34 -2.98
CA GLY A 59 -7.89 -4.52 -1.86
C GLY A 59 -6.47 -4.15 -2.25
N TRP A 60 -5.57 -4.35 -1.29
CA TRP A 60 -4.16 -4.01 -1.47
C TRP A 60 -3.48 -5.06 -2.33
N ARG A 61 -2.94 -4.65 -3.46
CA ARG A 61 -2.29 -5.55 -4.41
C ARG A 61 -0.78 -5.43 -4.37
N ALA A 62 -0.24 -4.46 -3.68
CA ALA A 62 1.19 -4.28 -3.49
C ALA A 62 1.41 -3.54 -2.19
N PRO A 63 2.52 -3.83 -1.50
CA PRO A 63 2.79 -3.16 -0.23
C PRO A 63 3.48 -1.83 -0.44
N ILE A 64 3.58 -1.07 0.65
CA ILE A 64 4.41 0.12 0.69
C ILE A 64 5.75 -0.32 1.24
N THR A 65 6.85 0.05 0.58
CA THR A 65 8.18 -0.35 1.00
C THR A 65 8.78 0.72 1.91
N VAL A 66 9.25 0.31 3.08
CA VAL A 66 9.76 1.22 4.10
C VAL A 66 11.19 0.82 4.44
N SER A 67 12.07 1.80 4.55
CA SER A 67 13.45 1.54 4.92
C SER A 67 13.55 1.20 6.39
N ARG A 68 14.22 0.09 6.69
CA ARG A 68 14.46 -0.29 8.07
C ARG A 68 15.43 0.66 8.74
N ARG A 69 16.28 1.32 7.97
CA ARG A 69 17.27 2.24 8.51
C ARG A 69 16.69 3.58 8.90
N SER A 70 15.94 4.19 7.97
CA SER A 70 15.47 5.55 8.18
C SER A 70 14.03 5.61 8.65
N GLY A 71 13.25 4.56 8.38
CA GLY A 71 11.83 4.59 8.66
C GLY A 71 11.03 5.34 7.61
N TYR A 72 11.68 5.84 6.56
CA TYR A 72 10.97 6.54 5.51
C TYR A 72 10.48 5.59 4.44
N ILE A 73 9.42 5.98 3.76
CA ILE A 73 8.91 5.25 2.61
C ILE A 73 9.94 5.33 1.49
N VAL A 74 10.27 4.18 0.92
CA VAL A 74 11.18 4.09 -0.21
C VAL A 74 10.41 3.96 -1.51
N ARG A 75 9.33 3.18 -1.48
CA ARG A 75 8.46 2.99 -2.63
C ARG A 75 7.03 2.95 -2.15
N GLY A 76 6.11 3.42 -3.00
CA GLY A 76 4.70 3.37 -2.67
C GLY A 76 4.15 4.66 -2.11
N HIS A 77 4.81 5.79 -2.36
CA HIS A 77 4.29 7.08 -1.90
C HIS A 77 2.89 7.33 -2.44
N ALA A 78 2.65 6.98 -3.70
CA ALA A 78 1.33 7.16 -4.29
C ALA A 78 0.30 6.26 -3.61
N ARG A 79 0.70 5.07 -3.18
CA ARG A 79 -0.21 4.17 -2.47
C ARG A 79 -0.58 4.72 -1.11
N ARG A 80 0.34 5.41 -0.46
CA ARG A 80 0.02 6.05 0.80
C ARG A 80 -1.06 7.12 0.60
N LEU A 81 -0.89 7.96 -0.41
CA LEU A 81 -1.89 8.97 -0.73
C LEU A 81 -3.21 8.32 -1.12
N ALA A 82 -3.14 7.24 -1.89
CA ALA A 82 -4.32 6.51 -2.32
C ALA A 82 -5.06 5.89 -1.15
N SER A 83 -4.34 5.48 -0.10
CA SER A 83 -5.00 4.89 1.05
C SER A 83 -5.92 5.90 1.72
N TYR A 84 -5.49 7.14 1.81
CA TYR A 84 -6.35 8.19 2.37
C TYR A 84 -7.57 8.42 1.51
N GLU A 85 -7.36 8.44 0.21
CA GLU A 85 -8.47 8.65 -0.72
C GLU A 85 -9.47 7.49 -0.64
N ALA A 86 -8.99 6.28 -0.45
CA ALA A 86 -9.82 5.09 -0.37
C ALA A 86 -10.47 4.91 0.99
N GLY A 87 -10.01 5.64 1.99
CA GLY A 87 -10.49 5.46 3.34
C GLY A 87 -9.82 4.33 4.09
N SER A 88 -8.70 3.82 3.58
CA SER A 88 -7.97 2.74 4.24
C SER A 88 -7.03 3.34 5.27
N ARG A 89 -7.26 3.02 6.53
CA ARG A 89 -6.47 3.59 7.63
C ARG A 89 -5.26 2.75 7.96
N TYR A 90 -5.13 1.58 7.34
CA TYR A 90 -4.02 0.66 7.53
C TYR A 90 -3.46 0.29 6.19
N ALA A 91 -2.20 -0.09 6.16
CA ALA A 91 -1.53 -0.46 4.92
C ALA A 91 -0.55 -1.59 5.17
N PRO A 92 -0.44 -2.52 4.22
CA PRO A 92 0.61 -3.53 4.31
C PRO A 92 1.92 -2.90 3.90
N ILE A 93 2.98 -3.22 4.63
CA ILE A 93 4.31 -2.73 4.31
C ILE A 93 5.28 -3.88 4.20
N GLU A 94 6.35 -3.66 3.47
CA GLU A 94 7.50 -4.55 3.48
C GLU A 94 8.72 -3.74 3.86
N TRP A 95 9.63 -4.38 4.57
CA TRP A 95 10.85 -3.72 5.03
C TRP A 95 11.96 -3.90 4.02
N GLN A 96 12.76 -2.85 3.86
CA GLN A 96 13.93 -2.88 3.03
C GLN A 96 15.11 -2.42 3.88
N ASP A 97 16.26 -3.08 3.74
CA ASP A 97 17.38 -2.81 4.65
C ASP A 97 18.21 -1.61 4.26
N TYR A 98 17.97 -1.01 3.11
CA TYR A 98 18.73 0.15 2.66
C TYR A 98 17.77 1.23 2.20
N ASP A 99 18.29 2.47 2.17
CA ASP A 99 17.44 3.63 1.95
C ASP A 99 17.21 3.95 0.51
N ASN A 100 18.04 3.44 -0.36
CA ASN A 100 17.92 3.88 -1.72
C ASN A 100 17.22 2.81 -2.53
N ASP A 101 16.38 3.22 -3.41
CA ASP A 101 15.55 2.32 -4.15
C ASP A 101 16.01 2.14 -5.59
N SER A 102 17.17 2.60 -5.91
CA SER A 102 17.64 2.58 -7.28
C SER A 102 18.00 1.20 -7.76
#